data_38594bc5e444196ae944f5426b34fcf1
#
_entry.id   38594bc5e444196ae944f5426b34fcf1
#
_cell.length_a   1.000
_cell.length_b   1.000
_cell.length_c   1.000
_cell.angle_alpha   90.00
_cell.angle_beta   90.00
_cell.angle_gamma   90.00
#
_symmetry.space_group_name_H-M   'P 1'
#
loop_
_entity.id
_entity.type
_entity.pdbx_description
1 polymer ?
#
loop_
_entity_poly.entity_id
_entity_poly.type
_entity_poly.pdbx_seq_one_letter_code
_entity_poly.pdbx_strand_id
1 'polypeptide(L)'
;MVENDSIGWYVAKTYRQERKIKDLLARMGIEHFVPFHQVVKEINGKRKKVEEPFVNGLIFVRGNKKSCIELINEYGYPMRYLRDFSTRSLLRVPDKQMEDFIYLVDRHENEIELFPHDLKRGDRVRVVAGTFAGIEGELIRIACHRRVVVRLENLFSIATVFIPGGYLEKICDR
;
A
#
# COMPACT_ATOMS: atom_id res chain seq x y z
N MET A 1 -24.81 11.43 -15.72
CA MET A 1 -23.41 11.60 -15.27
C MET A 1 -22.68 10.32 -15.64
N VAL A 2 -21.78 10.36 -16.59
CA VAL A 2 -20.91 9.20 -16.91
C VAL A 2 -19.98 9.06 -15.72
N GLU A 3 -20.21 8.07 -14.83
CA GLU A 3 -19.23 7.70 -13.82
C GLU A 3 -17.95 7.35 -14.58
N ASN A 4 -16.89 8.07 -14.26
CA ASN A 4 -15.59 7.93 -14.90
C ASN A 4 -15.08 6.51 -14.61
N ASP A 5 -15.28 5.60 -15.58
CA ASP A 5 -14.92 4.18 -15.51
C ASP A 5 -13.39 4.00 -15.72
N SER A 6 -12.63 4.94 -15.15
CA SER A 6 -11.18 4.95 -15.26
C SER A 6 -10.55 3.82 -14.45
N ILE A 7 -9.56 3.18 -15.04
CA ILE A 7 -8.73 2.17 -14.37
C ILE A 7 -7.99 2.82 -13.20
N GLY A 8 -7.94 2.13 -12.09
CA GLY A 8 -7.22 2.57 -10.89
C GLY A 8 -7.10 1.47 -9.84
N TRP A 9 -6.42 1.76 -8.77
CA TRP A 9 -6.22 0.83 -7.67
C TRP A 9 -7.35 0.94 -6.64
N TYR A 10 -8.11 -0.13 -6.51
CA TYR A 10 -9.19 -0.26 -5.53
C TYR A 10 -8.75 -1.15 -4.38
N VAL A 11 -9.21 -0.83 -3.17
CA VAL A 11 -8.82 -1.52 -1.95
C VAL A 11 -9.93 -2.42 -1.48
N ALA A 12 -9.61 -3.69 -1.29
CA ALA A 12 -10.51 -4.68 -0.72
C ALA A 12 -9.96 -5.24 0.59
N LYS A 13 -10.87 -5.71 1.43
CA LYS A 13 -10.56 -6.37 2.69
C LYS A 13 -11.06 -7.80 2.68
N THR A 14 -10.23 -8.73 3.19
CA THR A 14 -10.58 -10.13 3.41
C THR A 14 -10.25 -10.54 4.84
N TYR A 15 -10.70 -11.74 5.23
CA TYR A 15 -10.36 -12.30 6.52
C TYR A 15 -9.55 -13.59 6.32
N ARG A 16 -8.24 -13.50 6.54
CA ARG A 16 -7.27 -14.62 6.45
C ARG A 16 -7.32 -15.43 5.15
N GLN A 17 -7.69 -14.79 4.04
CA GLN A 17 -7.75 -15.44 2.72
C GLN A 17 -6.92 -14.72 1.66
N GLU A 18 -5.95 -13.90 2.08
CA GLU A 18 -5.12 -13.07 1.22
C GLU A 18 -4.43 -13.90 0.13
N ARG A 19 -3.81 -15.04 0.53
CA ARG A 19 -3.14 -15.95 -0.42
C ARG A 19 -4.09 -16.53 -1.45
N LYS A 20 -5.25 -17.02 -0.98
CA LYS A 20 -6.26 -17.59 -1.87
C LYS A 20 -6.75 -16.59 -2.90
N ILE A 21 -7.01 -15.36 -2.48
CA ILE A 21 -7.49 -14.31 -3.38
C ILE A 21 -6.36 -13.89 -4.33
N LYS A 22 -5.12 -13.75 -3.86
CA LYS A 22 -3.95 -13.50 -4.70
C LYS A 22 -3.86 -14.53 -5.84
N ASP A 23 -3.97 -15.83 -5.52
CA ASP A 23 -3.90 -16.89 -6.51
C ASP A 23 -5.07 -16.84 -7.51
N LEU A 24 -6.27 -16.51 -7.03
CA LEU A 24 -7.46 -16.37 -7.89
C LEU A 24 -7.32 -15.21 -8.87
N LEU A 25 -6.88 -14.03 -8.38
CA LEU A 25 -6.65 -12.85 -9.22
C LEU A 25 -5.54 -13.10 -10.25
N ALA A 26 -4.47 -13.78 -9.84
CA ALA A 26 -3.37 -14.15 -10.73
C ALA A 26 -3.84 -15.06 -11.86
N ARG A 27 -4.68 -16.07 -11.57
CA ARG A 27 -5.24 -16.98 -12.58
C ARG A 27 -6.14 -16.27 -13.60
N MET A 28 -6.82 -15.19 -13.19
CA MET A 28 -7.64 -14.38 -14.08
C MET A 28 -6.83 -13.32 -14.84
N GLY A 29 -5.52 -13.21 -14.59
CA GLY A 29 -4.69 -12.17 -15.20
C GLY A 29 -5.03 -10.75 -14.75
N ILE A 30 -5.65 -10.61 -13.57
CA ILE A 30 -6.02 -9.31 -13.01
C ILE A 30 -4.82 -8.73 -12.27
N GLU A 31 -4.45 -7.50 -12.60
CA GLU A 31 -3.38 -6.80 -11.90
C GLU A 31 -3.79 -6.53 -10.45
N HIS A 32 -2.98 -7.00 -9.52
CA HIS A 32 -3.26 -6.92 -8.10
C HIS A 32 -1.97 -6.82 -7.29
N PHE A 33 -2.08 -6.33 -6.07
CA PHE A 33 -1.01 -6.33 -5.09
C PHE A 33 -1.56 -6.76 -3.73
N VAL A 34 -0.94 -7.78 -3.16
CA VAL A 34 -1.19 -8.22 -1.78
C VAL A 34 0.11 -8.07 -1.03
N PRO A 35 0.21 -7.13 -0.08
CA PRO A 35 1.45 -6.83 0.61
C PRO A 35 1.85 -7.98 1.53
N PHE A 36 2.81 -8.79 1.11
CA PHE A 36 3.45 -9.80 1.92
C PHE A 36 4.90 -9.39 2.22
N HIS A 37 5.42 -9.86 3.34
CA HIS A 37 6.83 -9.71 3.70
C HIS A 37 7.39 -10.98 4.33
N GLN A 38 8.71 -11.09 4.38
CA GLN A 38 9.40 -12.23 4.95
C GLN A 38 9.70 -12.00 6.44
N VAL A 39 9.20 -12.87 7.29
CA VAL A 39 9.51 -12.86 8.73
C VAL A 39 10.23 -14.15 9.14
N VAL A 40 11.13 -14.04 10.10
CA VAL A 40 11.79 -15.22 10.67
C VAL A 40 11.02 -15.66 11.91
N LYS A 41 10.44 -16.86 11.85
CA LYS A 41 9.75 -17.47 12.99
C LYS A 41 10.45 -18.72 13.47
N GLU A 42 10.39 -18.96 14.77
CA GLU A 42 10.79 -20.23 15.34
C GLU A 42 9.62 -21.22 15.29
N ILE A 43 9.79 -22.28 14.52
CA ILE A 43 8.79 -23.34 14.35
C ILE A 43 9.48 -24.67 14.71
N ASN A 44 8.99 -25.32 15.77
CA ASN A 44 9.56 -26.57 16.30
C ASN A 44 11.06 -26.46 16.60
N GLY A 45 11.49 -25.36 17.26
CA GLY A 45 12.88 -25.13 17.64
C GLY A 45 13.82 -24.77 16.46
N LYS A 46 13.29 -24.55 15.25
CA LYS A 46 14.07 -24.16 14.08
C LYS A 46 13.59 -22.81 13.54
N ARG A 47 14.54 -21.94 13.24
CA ARG A 47 14.25 -20.67 12.58
C ARG A 47 13.91 -20.91 11.11
N LYS A 48 12.72 -20.49 10.70
CA LYS A 48 12.23 -20.56 9.31
C LYS A 48 11.80 -19.19 8.83
N LYS A 49 12.11 -18.87 7.59
CA LYS A 49 11.52 -17.72 6.89
C LYS A 49 10.11 -18.09 6.47
N VAL A 50 9.15 -17.28 6.87
CA VAL A 50 7.73 -17.42 6.51
C VAL A 50 7.26 -16.11 5.89
N GLU A 51 6.45 -16.23 4.86
CA GLU A 51 5.80 -15.07 4.23
C GLU A 51 4.51 -14.76 5.00
N GLU A 52 4.36 -13.53 5.46
CA GLU A 52 3.17 -13.04 6.17
C GLU A 52 2.65 -11.74 5.54
N PRO A 53 1.35 -11.44 5.67
CA PRO A 53 0.83 -10.16 5.24
C PRO A 53 1.53 -9.02 5.99
N PHE A 54 2.09 -8.06 5.26
CA PHE A 54 2.63 -6.82 5.84
C PHE A 54 1.51 -5.97 6.46
N VAL A 55 0.33 -5.97 5.81
CA VAL A 55 -0.91 -5.42 6.34
C VAL A 55 -2.01 -6.47 6.25
N ASN A 56 -2.51 -6.91 7.40
CA ASN A 56 -3.50 -7.98 7.46
C ASN A 56 -4.80 -7.64 6.75
N GLY A 57 -5.25 -8.54 5.91
CA GLY A 57 -6.56 -8.50 5.28
C GLY A 57 -6.69 -7.50 4.15
N LEU A 58 -5.64 -6.79 3.72
CA LEU A 58 -5.73 -5.84 2.62
C LEU A 58 -5.26 -6.44 1.29
N ILE A 59 -6.03 -6.11 0.26
CA ILE A 59 -5.80 -6.51 -1.12
C ILE A 59 -6.03 -5.29 -2.00
N PHE A 60 -5.11 -5.03 -2.91
CA PHE A 60 -5.22 -3.96 -3.89
C PHE A 60 -5.47 -4.57 -5.26
N VAL A 61 -6.51 -4.13 -5.94
CA VAL A 61 -6.92 -4.64 -7.25
C VAL A 61 -6.94 -3.49 -8.24
N ARG A 62 -6.26 -3.65 -9.36
CA ARG A 62 -6.27 -2.67 -10.44
C ARG A 62 -7.33 -3.02 -11.48
N GLY A 63 -8.21 -2.10 -11.73
CA GLY A 63 -9.30 -2.30 -12.69
C GLY A 63 -10.21 -1.09 -12.74
N ASN A 64 -11.32 -1.21 -13.46
CA ASN A 64 -12.39 -0.26 -13.36
C ASN A 64 -13.41 -0.66 -12.28
N LYS A 65 -14.26 0.26 -11.87
CA LYS A 65 -15.24 0.03 -10.80
C LYS A 65 -16.14 -1.17 -11.09
N LYS A 66 -16.59 -1.31 -12.35
CA LYS A 66 -17.50 -2.38 -12.77
C LYS A 66 -16.83 -3.76 -12.65
N SER A 67 -15.64 -3.92 -13.23
CA SER A 67 -14.88 -5.19 -13.16
C SER A 67 -14.54 -5.57 -11.71
N CYS A 68 -14.21 -4.60 -10.87
CA CYS A 68 -13.97 -4.86 -9.45
C CYS A 68 -15.21 -5.39 -8.72
N ILE A 69 -16.40 -4.84 -9.00
CA ILE A 69 -17.65 -5.28 -8.40
C ILE A 69 -18.04 -6.69 -8.90
N GLU A 70 -17.80 -6.99 -10.18
CA GLU A 70 -18.05 -8.30 -10.78
C GLU A 70 -17.26 -9.43 -10.07
N LEU A 71 -16.05 -9.18 -9.60
CA LEU A 71 -15.26 -10.15 -8.83
C LEU A 71 -15.99 -10.66 -7.58
N ILE A 72 -16.79 -9.81 -6.96
CA ILE A 72 -17.56 -10.21 -5.77
C ILE A 72 -18.90 -10.80 -6.18
N ASN A 73 -19.64 -10.11 -7.06
CA ASN A 73 -21.02 -10.47 -7.36
C ASN A 73 -21.15 -11.70 -8.26
N GLU A 74 -20.28 -11.83 -9.26
CA GLU A 74 -20.34 -12.94 -10.24
C GLU A 74 -19.41 -14.09 -9.86
N TYR A 75 -18.20 -13.79 -9.41
CA TYR A 75 -17.21 -14.81 -9.10
C TYR A 75 -17.16 -15.20 -7.61
N GLY A 76 -17.91 -14.49 -6.74
CA GLY A 76 -18.05 -14.83 -5.34
C GLY A 76 -16.75 -14.78 -4.53
N TYR A 77 -15.82 -13.86 -4.88
CA TYR A 77 -14.57 -13.73 -4.14
C TYR A 77 -14.83 -13.30 -2.70
N PRO A 78 -14.22 -13.96 -1.70
CA PRO A 78 -14.46 -13.70 -0.28
C PRO A 78 -13.71 -12.44 0.18
N MET A 79 -14.00 -11.32 -0.45
CA MET A 79 -13.44 -10.01 -0.14
C MET A 79 -14.54 -8.94 -0.22
N ARG A 80 -14.30 -7.79 0.38
CA ARG A 80 -15.21 -6.64 0.33
C ARG A 80 -14.41 -5.38 0.07
N TYR A 81 -14.78 -4.62 -0.97
CA TYR A 81 -14.15 -3.33 -1.24
C TYR A 81 -14.44 -2.34 -0.14
N LEU A 82 -13.42 -1.58 0.24
CA LEU A 82 -13.56 -0.45 1.13
C LEU A 82 -14.22 0.72 0.41
N ARG A 83 -14.90 1.56 1.16
CA ARG A 83 -15.55 2.77 0.65
C ARG A 83 -14.91 4.00 1.25
N ASP A 84 -14.76 5.01 0.44
CA ASP A 84 -14.44 6.35 0.90
C ASP A 84 -15.70 6.97 1.54
N PHE A 85 -15.58 7.38 2.80
CA PHE A 85 -16.70 7.92 3.55
C PHE A 85 -17.18 9.29 3.03
N SER A 86 -16.28 10.06 2.40
CA SER A 86 -16.59 11.39 1.87
C SER A 86 -17.34 11.32 0.55
N THR A 87 -16.93 10.42 -0.36
CA THR A 87 -17.50 10.28 -1.69
C THR A 87 -18.55 9.17 -1.80
N ARG A 88 -18.63 8.30 -0.79
CA ARG A 88 -19.45 7.07 -0.77
C ARG A 88 -19.13 6.07 -1.91
N SER A 89 -18.11 6.33 -2.69
CA SER A 89 -17.63 5.44 -3.74
C SER A 89 -16.62 4.42 -3.21
N LEU A 90 -16.17 3.50 -4.07
CA LEU A 90 -15.10 2.58 -3.72
C LEU A 90 -13.82 3.37 -3.44
N LEU A 91 -13.12 2.98 -2.37
CA LEU A 91 -11.86 3.61 -1.99
C LEU A 91 -10.81 3.33 -3.07
N ARG A 92 -10.25 4.40 -3.62
CA ARG A 92 -9.22 4.37 -4.66
C ARG A 92 -7.93 4.97 -4.14
N VAL A 93 -6.81 4.28 -4.39
CA VAL A 93 -5.46 4.79 -4.11
C VAL A 93 -4.90 5.42 -5.37
N PRO A 94 -4.34 6.64 -5.32
CA PRO A 94 -3.64 7.25 -6.45
C PRO A 94 -2.48 6.38 -6.95
N ASP A 95 -2.29 6.31 -8.27
CA ASP A 95 -1.31 5.42 -8.89
C ASP A 95 0.11 5.64 -8.33
N LYS A 96 0.54 6.89 -8.18
CA LYS A 96 1.86 7.22 -7.62
C LYS A 96 2.03 6.72 -6.17
N GLN A 97 1.03 6.86 -5.33
CA GLN A 97 1.08 6.34 -3.96
C GLN A 97 1.16 4.81 -3.95
N MET A 98 0.46 4.16 -4.88
CA MET A 98 0.49 2.71 -4.99
C MET A 98 1.84 2.21 -5.51
N GLU A 99 2.42 2.87 -6.50
CA GLU A 99 3.77 2.57 -7.01
C GLU A 99 4.83 2.68 -5.91
N ASP A 100 4.81 3.77 -5.15
CA ASP A 100 5.72 3.99 -4.03
C ASP A 100 5.53 2.94 -2.94
N PHE A 101 4.27 2.58 -2.63
CA PHE A 101 3.95 1.54 -1.66
C PHE A 101 4.47 0.16 -2.09
N ILE A 102 4.18 -0.25 -3.32
CA ILE A 102 4.67 -1.52 -3.90
C ILE A 102 6.20 -1.57 -3.83
N TYR A 103 6.87 -0.50 -4.29
CA TYR A 103 8.33 -0.42 -4.29
C TYR A 103 8.92 -0.58 -2.88
N LEU A 104 8.32 0.09 -1.89
CA LEU A 104 8.77 0.01 -0.51
C LEU A 104 8.58 -1.39 0.09
N VAL A 105 7.43 -2.00 -0.10
CA VAL A 105 7.14 -3.34 0.45
C VAL A 105 7.97 -4.42 -0.23
N ASP A 106 8.09 -4.39 -1.56
CA ASP A 106 8.78 -5.45 -2.31
C ASP A 106 10.30 -5.41 -2.17
N ARG A 107 10.88 -4.22 -1.99
CA ARG A 107 12.35 -4.05 -2.02
C ARG A 107 12.96 -3.60 -0.70
N HIS A 108 12.19 -2.98 0.15
CA HIS A 108 12.67 -2.29 1.36
C HIS A 108 11.88 -2.66 2.61
N GLU A 109 11.29 -3.85 2.65
CA GLU A 109 10.43 -4.31 3.75
C GLU A 109 11.07 -4.19 5.15
N ASN A 110 12.40 -4.32 5.23
CA ASN A 110 13.15 -4.20 6.49
C ASN A 110 13.55 -2.74 6.83
N GLU A 111 13.31 -1.80 5.91
CA GLU A 111 13.70 -0.40 6.03
C GLU A 111 12.49 0.53 6.17
N ILE A 112 11.31 -0.06 6.37
CA ILE A 112 10.05 0.67 6.53
C ILE A 112 9.33 0.25 7.80
N GLU A 113 8.50 1.15 8.30
CA GLU A 113 7.68 0.94 9.48
C GLU A 113 6.23 1.33 9.19
N LEU A 114 5.30 0.44 9.55
CA LEU A 114 3.87 0.65 9.37
C LEU A 114 3.29 1.46 10.53
N PHE A 115 2.55 2.51 10.20
CA PHE A 115 1.78 3.30 11.16
C PHE A 115 0.29 3.18 10.82
N PRO A 116 -0.50 2.44 11.63
CA PRO A 116 -1.92 2.22 11.40
C PRO A 116 -2.78 3.46 11.67
N HIS A 117 -2.21 4.47 12.35
CA HIS A 117 -2.89 5.71 12.70
C HIS A 117 -2.29 6.89 11.92
N ASP A 118 -3.08 7.95 11.78
CA ASP A 118 -2.63 9.16 11.12
C ASP A 118 -1.48 9.82 11.89
N LEU A 119 -0.36 9.98 11.17
CA LEU A 119 0.75 10.78 11.62
C LEU A 119 0.47 12.27 11.31
N LYS A 120 1.07 13.15 12.09
CA LYS A 120 1.02 14.59 11.81
C LYS A 120 1.52 14.86 10.38
N ARG A 121 0.79 15.67 9.62
CA ARG A 121 1.21 16.04 8.26
C ARG A 121 2.51 16.84 8.29
N GLY A 122 3.35 16.59 7.30
CA GLY A 122 4.64 17.26 7.10
C GLY A 122 4.73 17.90 5.72
N ASP A 123 5.88 18.51 5.43
CA ASP A 123 6.16 19.06 4.10
C ASP A 123 6.23 17.94 3.05
N ARG A 124 5.62 18.14 1.88
CA ARG A 124 5.76 17.21 0.76
C ARG A 124 7.17 17.26 0.19
N VAL A 125 7.78 16.10 0.05
CA VAL A 125 9.15 15.94 -0.43
C VAL A 125 9.26 14.80 -1.42
N ARG A 126 10.28 14.88 -2.29
CA ARG A 126 10.75 13.77 -3.12
C ARG A 126 12.17 13.40 -2.67
N VAL A 127 12.43 12.12 -2.62
CA VAL A 127 13.80 11.60 -2.41
C VAL A 127 14.52 11.62 -3.74
N VAL A 128 15.64 12.35 -3.84
CA VAL A 128 16.38 12.53 -5.10
C VAL A 128 17.64 11.69 -5.20
N ALA A 129 18.05 11.05 -4.10
CA ALA A 129 19.25 10.21 -4.07
C ALA A 129 19.12 9.05 -3.06
N GLY A 130 20.01 8.05 -3.20
CA GLY A 130 20.04 6.87 -2.34
C GLY A 130 19.03 5.80 -2.73
N THR A 131 18.85 4.82 -1.83
CA THR A 131 18.03 3.62 -2.03
C THR A 131 16.54 3.95 -2.29
N PHE A 132 16.05 5.06 -1.72
CA PHE A 132 14.65 5.49 -1.84
C PHE A 132 14.44 6.56 -2.93
N ALA A 133 15.42 6.76 -3.83
CA ALA A 133 15.29 7.77 -4.89
C ALA A 133 14.01 7.56 -5.73
N GLY A 134 13.27 8.64 -5.95
CA GLY A 134 11.99 8.64 -6.67
C GLY A 134 10.76 8.56 -5.79
N ILE A 135 10.88 8.14 -4.53
CA ILE A 135 9.76 8.10 -3.59
C ILE A 135 9.30 9.53 -3.25
N GLU A 136 8.00 9.71 -3.27
CA GLU A 136 7.34 10.94 -2.84
C GLU A 136 6.54 10.70 -1.56
N GLY A 137 6.59 11.65 -0.65
CA GLY A 137 5.88 11.54 0.61
C GLY A 137 5.95 12.80 1.44
N GLU A 138 5.64 12.68 2.71
CA GLU A 138 5.70 13.77 3.69
C GLU A 138 6.93 13.61 4.58
N LEU A 139 7.70 14.67 4.74
CA LEU A 139 8.84 14.70 5.67
C LEU A 139 8.34 14.89 7.10
N ILE A 140 8.48 13.87 7.91
CA ILE A 140 8.04 13.89 9.31
C ILE A 140 9.21 13.51 10.23
N ARG A 141 9.22 14.09 11.41
CA ARG A 141 10.15 13.70 12.47
C ARG A 141 9.49 12.65 13.38
N ILE A 142 10.05 11.45 13.40
CA ILE A 142 9.60 10.36 14.26
C ILE A 142 10.78 9.94 15.13
N ALA A 143 10.60 9.92 16.47
CA ALA A 143 11.64 9.58 17.43
C ALA A 143 12.99 10.31 17.16
N CYS A 144 12.93 11.63 16.96
CA CYS A 144 14.06 12.51 16.64
C CYS A 144 14.72 12.31 15.26
N HIS A 145 14.28 11.36 14.45
CA HIS A 145 14.78 11.12 13.09
C HIS A 145 13.84 11.67 12.03
N ARG A 146 14.42 12.24 10.95
CA ARG A 146 13.66 12.62 9.77
C ARG A 146 13.38 11.38 8.93
N ARG A 147 12.11 11.15 8.62
CA ARG A 147 11.64 10.04 7.79
C ARG A 147 10.72 10.55 6.70
N VAL A 148 10.70 9.88 5.56
CA VAL A 148 9.71 10.16 4.51
C VAL A 148 8.55 9.18 4.71
N VAL A 149 7.37 9.72 4.78
CA VAL A 149 6.14 8.97 5.02
C VAL A 149 5.31 8.94 3.74
N VAL A 150 5.10 7.75 3.22
CA VAL A 150 4.12 7.49 2.16
C VAL A 150 2.78 7.21 2.82
N ARG A 151 1.82 8.08 2.57
CA ARG A 151 0.48 7.98 3.13
C ARG A 151 -0.47 7.39 2.11
N LEU A 152 -1.10 6.28 2.46
CA LEU A 152 -2.25 5.77 1.72
C LEU A 152 -3.50 6.32 2.41
N GLU A 153 -4.09 7.34 1.82
CA GLU A 153 -5.22 8.09 2.40
C GLU A 153 -6.35 7.15 2.84
N ASN A 154 -6.88 7.38 4.03
CA ASN A 154 -7.93 6.58 4.67
C ASN A 154 -7.56 5.12 4.99
N LEU A 155 -6.29 4.73 4.92
CA LEU A 155 -5.82 3.39 5.22
C LEU A 155 -4.77 3.40 6.33
N PHE A 156 -3.54 3.77 6.00
CA PHE A 156 -2.39 3.76 6.89
C PHE A 156 -1.25 4.60 6.30
N SER A 157 -0.17 4.75 7.07
CA SER A 157 1.05 5.40 6.63
C SER A 157 2.24 4.45 6.76
N ILE A 158 3.18 4.56 5.85
CA ILE A 158 4.46 3.84 5.90
C ILE A 158 5.57 4.87 6.00
N ALA A 159 6.42 4.75 7.00
CA ALA A 159 7.60 5.59 7.15
C ALA A 159 8.85 4.82 6.76
N THR A 160 9.72 5.45 5.98
CA THR A 160 11.07 4.94 5.70
C THR A 160 11.94 5.03 6.95
N VAL A 161 13.11 4.40 6.93
CA VAL A 161 14.20 4.70 7.86
C VAL A 161 14.69 6.15 7.66
N PHE A 162 15.65 6.58 8.48
CA PHE A 162 16.25 7.91 8.35
C PHE A 162 16.79 8.16 6.94
N ILE A 163 16.44 9.32 6.37
CA ILE A 163 16.95 9.81 5.08
C ILE A 163 17.74 11.11 5.31
N PRO A 164 18.99 11.21 4.82
CA PRO A 164 19.78 12.43 4.90
C PRO A 164 19.06 13.61 4.24
N GLY A 165 19.12 14.80 4.86
CA GLY A 165 18.43 15.98 4.35
C GLY A 165 18.88 16.43 2.95
N GLY A 166 20.14 16.17 2.58
CA GLY A 166 20.66 16.45 1.23
C GLY A 166 20.07 15.55 0.12
N TYR A 167 19.32 14.50 0.49
CA TYR A 167 18.63 13.62 -0.45
C TYR A 167 17.16 14.00 -0.65
N LEU A 168 16.72 15.09 -0.08
CA LEU A 168 15.32 15.53 -0.09
C LEU A 168 15.14 16.83 -0.85
N GLU A 169 14.19 16.84 -1.76
CA GLU A 169 13.72 18.02 -2.49
C GLU A 169 12.27 18.30 -2.08
N LYS A 170 11.97 19.56 -1.75
CA LYS A 170 10.61 19.99 -1.40
C LYS A 170 9.76 20.08 -2.66
N ILE A 171 8.60 19.43 -2.65
CA ILE A 171 7.61 19.55 -3.71
C ILE A 171 6.70 20.73 -3.37
N CYS A 172 6.71 21.76 -4.23
CA CYS A 172 5.76 22.87 -4.13
C CYS A 172 4.51 22.49 -4.91
N ASP A 173 3.38 22.37 -4.22
CA ASP A 173 2.07 22.27 -4.89
C ASP A 173 1.81 23.62 -5.61
N ARG A 174 1.61 23.56 -6.92
CA ARG A 174 1.19 24.71 -7.72
C ARG A 174 -0.32 24.87 -7.67
#